data_11c342a2935b547a9e85e7cc5c68c4f6
#
_entry.id   11c342a2935b547a9e85e7cc5c68c4f6
#
_cell.length_a   1.000
_cell.length_b   1.000
_cell.length_c   1.000
_cell.angle_alpha   90.00
_cell.angle_beta   90.00
_cell.angle_gamma   90.00
#
_symmetry.space_group_name_H-M   'P 1'
#
loop_
_entity.id
_entity.type
_entity.pdbx_description
1 polymer ?
#
loop_
_entity_poly.entity_id
_entity_poly.type
_entity_poly.pdbx_seq_one_letter_code
_entity_poly.pdbx_strand_id
1 'polypeptide(L)'
;MEIERKFLPDLNSLPFNPEDYPCRKIEQGYLCTSPVVRIRRDNKSFFLTYKSKGLMVREEYNLPLTQEAYEHLKPKIDGRLIQKKRYVIPLDGGLALELDIFEDSLAPLVIAEIEFPDEESANAFMAPAWLGEDVTMSPLYHNSTLSKI
;
A
#
# COMPACT_ATOMS: atom_id res chain seq x y z
N MET A 1 0.87 -2.11 15.20
CA MET A 1 0.99 -0.70 14.78
C MET A 1 1.78 -0.62 13.48
N GLU A 2 1.33 0.21 12.55
CA GLU A 2 2.00 0.41 11.26
C GLU A 2 2.67 1.77 11.23
N ILE A 3 3.96 1.80 10.89
CA ILE A 3 4.74 3.03 10.75
C ILE A 3 5.42 2.97 9.38
N GLU A 4 4.97 3.82 8.45
CA GLU A 4 5.47 3.76 7.07
C GLU A 4 5.72 5.14 6.47
N ARG A 5 6.60 5.18 5.47
CA ARG A 5 6.80 6.36 4.62
C ARG A 5 6.45 6.00 3.19
N LYS A 6 5.95 7.00 2.45
CA LYS A 6 5.49 6.86 1.05
C LYS A 6 6.22 7.82 0.15
N PHE A 7 6.49 7.33 -1.06
CA PHE A 7 7.21 8.09 -2.08
C PHE A 7 6.58 7.87 -3.45
N LEU A 8 6.86 8.79 -4.36
CA LEU A 8 6.42 8.72 -5.76
C LEU A 8 7.63 8.55 -6.69
N PRO A 9 8.15 7.34 -6.86
CA PRO A 9 9.29 7.12 -7.74
C PRO A 9 8.89 7.17 -9.21
N ASP A 10 9.86 7.51 -10.06
CA ASP A 10 9.75 7.35 -11.51
C ASP A 10 10.32 5.97 -11.85
N LEU A 11 9.52 5.11 -12.49
CA LEU A 11 9.96 3.76 -12.87
C LEU A 11 11.20 3.78 -13.75
N ASN A 12 11.39 4.82 -14.56
CA ASN A 12 12.55 4.94 -15.44
C ASN A 12 13.83 5.29 -14.70
N SER A 13 13.74 5.74 -13.47
CA SER A 13 14.88 6.16 -12.64
C SER A 13 15.28 5.16 -11.58
N LEU A 14 14.64 3.99 -11.53
CA LEU A 14 14.93 2.97 -10.53
C LEU A 14 16.31 2.33 -10.80
N PRO A 15 17.12 2.10 -9.75
CA PRO A 15 18.42 1.44 -9.90
C PRO A 15 18.32 -0.09 -10.01
N PHE A 16 17.12 -0.64 -10.13
CA PHE A 16 16.85 -2.07 -10.24
C PHE A 16 15.67 -2.30 -11.18
N ASN A 17 15.53 -3.53 -11.66
CA ASN A 17 14.35 -3.95 -12.43
C ASN A 17 13.36 -4.62 -11.48
N PRO A 18 12.14 -4.07 -11.29
CA PRO A 18 11.14 -4.68 -10.42
C PRO A 18 10.81 -6.12 -10.78
N GLU A 19 10.88 -6.49 -12.06
CA GLU A 19 10.59 -7.84 -12.53
C GLU A 19 11.56 -8.90 -12.00
N ASP A 20 12.69 -8.48 -11.42
CA ASP A 20 13.65 -9.39 -10.79
C ASP A 20 13.26 -9.77 -9.36
N TYR A 21 12.15 -9.24 -8.85
CA TYR A 21 11.71 -9.41 -7.46
C TYR A 21 10.32 -10.03 -7.37
N PRO A 22 9.96 -10.60 -6.21
CA PRO A 22 8.63 -11.18 -6.02
C PRO A 22 7.52 -10.16 -6.27
N CYS A 23 6.46 -10.61 -6.96
CA CYS A 23 5.31 -9.80 -7.29
C CYS A 23 4.03 -10.44 -6.72
N ARG A 24 3.19 -9.61 -6.09
CA ARG A 24 1.85 -10.03 -5.67
C ARG A 24 0.81 -9.18 -6.38
N LYS A 25 -0.25 -9.84 -6.84
CA LYS A 25 -1.43 -9.13 -7.38
C LYS A 25 -2.37 -8.83 -6.25
N ILE A 26 -2.69 -7.56 -6.08
CA ILE A 26 -3.57 -7.08 -5.01
C ILE A 26 -4.81 -6.45 -5.63
N GLU A 27 -5.97 -6.85 -5.08
CA GLU A 27 -7.28 -6.25 -5.36
C GLU A 27 -7.85 -5.84 -4.00
N GLN A 28 -8.31 -4.60 -3.88
CA GLN A 28 -8.84 -4.13 -2.60
C GLN A 28 -9.94 -3.10 -2.76
N GLY A 29 -10.85 -3.10 -1.80
CA GLY A 29 -11.93 -2.14 -1.73
C GLY A 29 -12.22 -1.75 -0.29
N TYR A 30 -12.88 -0.61 -0.11
CA TYR A 30 -13.13 -0.03 1.20
C TYR A 30 -14.60 -0.12 1.55
N LEU A 31 -14.92 -0.71 2.71
CA LEU A 31 -16.27 -0.72 3.27
C LEU A 31 -16.54 0.58 4.01
N CYS A 32 -15.49 1.20 4.53
CA CYS A 32 -15.51 2.43 5.28
C CYS A 32 -14.10 3.03 5.22
N THR A 33 -13.99 4.36 5.21
CA THR A 33 -12.68 5.03 5.14
C THR A 33 -12.31 5.82 6.38
N SER A 34 -13.22 5.96 7.34
CA SER A 34 -12.96 6.67 8.60
C SER A 34 -13.73 6.01 9.76
N PRO A 35 -13.14 5.08 10.50
CA PRO A 35 -11.84 4.46 10.30
C PRO A 35 -11.78 3.65 9.00
N VAL A 36 -10.58 3.27 8.60
CA VAL A 36 -10.43 2.41 7.42
C VAL A 36 -10.89 1.00 7.76
N VAL A 37 -11.82 0.49 6.98
CA VAL A 37 -12.21 -0.93 6.96
C VAL A 37 -12.12 -1.38 5.52
N ARG A 38 -11.19 -2.28 5.23
CA ARG A 38 -10.83 -2.67 3.88
C ARG A 38 -10.91 -4.19 3.72
N ILE A 39 -11.36 -4.64 2.56
CA ILE A 39 -11.20 -6.03 2.14
C ILE A 39 -10.12 -6.09 1.07
N ARG A 40 -9.30 -7.13 1.10
CA ARG A 40 -8.19 -7.31 0.17
C ARG A 40 -8.05 -8.76 -0.24
N ARG A 41 -7.86 -8.97 -1.53
CA ARG A 41 -7.31 -10.19 -2.09
C ARG A 41 -5.83 -9.94 -2.37
N ASP A 42 -4.97 -10.76 -1.82
CA ASP A 42 -3.52 -10.70 -2.01
C ASP A 42 -3.08 -12.05 -2.58
N ASN A 43 -2.89 -12.13 -3.89
CA ASN A 43 -2.74 -13.36 -4.65
C ASN A 43 -3.92 -14.31 -4.37
N LYS A 44 -3.73 -15.35 -3.56
CA LYS A 44 -4.75 -16.34 -3.20
C LYS A 44 -5.26 -16.21 -1.77
N SER A 45 -4.83 -15.18 -1.05
CA SER A 45 -5.24 -14.92 0.34
C SER A 45 -6.21 -13.76 0.42
N PHE A 46 -7.08 -13.78 1.43
CA PHE A 46 -8.13 -12.78 1.60
C PHE A 46 -8.10 -12.24 3.02
N PHE A 47 -8.24 -10.92 3.15
CA PHE A 47 -8.14 -10.25 4.45
C PHE A 47 -9.16 -9.14 4.59
N LEU A 48 -9.59 -8.93 5.84
CA LEU A 48 -10.26 -7.70 6.25
C LEU A 48 -9.26 -6.94 7.12
N THR A 49 -9.08 -5.66 6.82
CA THR A 49 -8.12 -4.81 7.53
C THR A 49 -8.82 -3.61 8.13
N TYR A 50 -8.53 -3.35 9.41
CA TYR A 50 -8.88 -2.12 10.09
C TYR A 50 -7.62 -1.27 10.24
N LYS A 51 -7.75 0.05 9.95
CA LYS A 51 -6.68 1.03 10.25
C LYS A 51 -7.28 2.24 10.92
N SER A 52 -6.63 2.68 12.00
CA SER A 52 -7.01 3.92 12.68
C SER A 52 -6.62 5.15 11.87
N LYS A 53 -7.03 6.33 12.33
CA LYS A 53 -6.61 7.60 11.75
C LYS A 53 -5.12 7.79 11.94
N GLY A 54 -4.50 8.58 11.06
CA GLY A 54 -3.09 8.93 11.09
C GLY A 54 -2.49 8.93 9.70
N LEU A 55 -1.31 9.50 9.56
CA LEU A 55 -0.60 9.58 8.29
C LEU A 55 0.59 8.64 8.27
N MET A 56 1.57 8.84 9.16
CA MET A 56 2.74 7.98 9.24
C MET A 56 2.52 6.78 10.19
N VAL A 57 1.82 6.99 11.32
CA VAL A 57 1.62 6.00 12.37
C VAL A 57 0.14 5.66 12.50
N ARG A 58 -0.20 4.37 12.42
CA ARG A 58 -1.58 3.88 12.54
C ARG A 58 -1.65 2.54 13.24
N GLU A 59 -2.74 2.30 13.98
CA GLU A 59 -3.11 0.97 14.39
C GLU A 59 -3.57 0.19 13.15
N GLU A 60 -3.11 -1.05 13.02
CA GLU A 60 -3.50 -1.90 11.91
C GLU A 60 -3.80 -3.31 12.42
N TYR A 61 -4.95 -3.84 12.02
CA TYR A 61 -5.35 -5.21 12.32
C TYR A 61 -5.79 -5.89 11.04
N ASN A 62 -5.14 -7.00 10.71
CA ASN A 62 -5.44 -7.82 9.53
C ASN A 62 -6.09 -9.13 10.00
N LEU A 63 -7.31 -9.38 9.55
CA LEU A 63 -8.06 -10.59 9.88
C LEU A 63 -8.24 -11.42 8.61
N PRO A 64 -7.98 -12.74 8.67
CA PRO A 64 -8.18 -13.58 7.49
C PRO A 64 -9.67 -13.70 7.16
N LEU A 65 -9.96 -13.71 5.85
CA LEU A 65 -11.28 -13.99 5.32
C LEU A 65 -11.23 -15.26 4.49
N THR A 66 -12.37 -15.95 4.39
CA THR A 66 -12.56 -16.96 3.37
C THR A 66 -12.82 -16.29 2.02
N GLN A 67 -12.62 -17.00 0.94
CA GLN A 67 -12.96 -16.50 -0.39
C GLN A 67 -14.45 -16.15 -0.46
N GLU A 68 -15.31 -16.98 0.12
CA GLU A 68 -16.76 -16.74 0.15
C GLU A 68 -17.11 -15.44 0.86
N ALA A 69 -16.48 -15.17 2.02
CA ALA A 69 -16.70 -13.92 2.75
C ALA A 69 -16.24 -12.72 1.95
N TYR A 70 -15.08 -12.83 1.29
CA TYR A 70 -14.56 -11.77 0.43
C TYR A 70 -15.53 -11.45 -0.70
N GLU A 71 -16.00 -12.47 -1.42
CA GLU A 71 -16.94 -12.30 -2.54
C GLU A 71 -18.28 -11.75 -2.07
N HIS A 72 -18.71 -12.08 -0.86
CA HIS A 72 -19.92 -11.55 -0.26
C HIS A 72 -19.80 -10.05 0.05
N LEU A 73 -18.64 -9.63 0.54
CA LEU A 73 -18.39 -8.24 0.91
C LEU A 73 -18.04 -7.35 -0.27
N LYS A 74 -17.46 -7.91 -1.33
CA LYS A 74 -16.97 -7.15 -2.48
C LYS A 74 -18.01 -6.21 -3.11
N PRO A 75 -19.28 -6.60 -3.35
CA PRO A 75 -20.26 -5.68 -3.89
C PRO A 75 -20.70 -4.57 -2.94
N LYS A 76 -20.29 -4.63 -1.67
CA LYS A 76 -20.67 -3.67 -0.64
C LYS A 76 -19.64 -2.55 -0.45
N ILE A 77 -18.57 -2.55 -1.24
CA ILE A 77 -17.52 -1.52 -1.12
C ILE A 77 -18.05 -0.14 -1.55
N ASP A 78 -17.48 0.89 -0.92
CA ASP A 78 -17.65 2.28 -1.34
C ASP A 78 -16.55 2.64 -2.34
N GLY A 79 -16.90 3.44 -3.34
CA GLY A 79 -15.94 3.86 -4.35
C GLY A 79 -15.50 2.73 -5.28
N ARG A 80 -14.28 2.83 -5.77
CA ARG A 80 -13.76 1.87 -6.76
C ARG A 80 -12.96 0.76 -6.12
N LEU A 81 -12.95 -0.37 -6.80
CA LEU A 81 -12.01 -1.43 -6.51
C LEU A 81 -10.64 -1.03 -7.04
N ILE A 82 -9.63 -1.12 -6.20
CA ILE A 82 -8.24 -0.81 -6.57
C ILE A 82 -7.54 -2.10 -6.95
N GLN A 83 -6.85 -2.10 -8.08
CA GLN A 83 -6.02 -3.21 -8.52
C GLN A 83 -4.60 -2.71 -8.71
N LYS A 84 -3.63 -3.47 -8.21
CA LYS A 84 -2.22 -3.12 -8.30
C LYS A 84 -1.33 -4.35 -8.23
N LYS A 85 -0.11 -4.21 -8.74
CA LYS A 85 0.96 -5.18 -8.56
C LYS A 85 1.92 -4.64 -7.53
N ARG A 86 2.23 -5.45 -6.51
CA ARG A 86 3.19 -5.09 -5.47
C ARG A 86 4.45 -5.91 -5.63
N TYR A 87 5.55 -5.22 -5.86
CA TYR A 87 6.89 -5.81 -5.87
C TYR A 87 7.55 -5.56 -4.54
N VAL A 88 8.18 -6.59 -3.98
CA VAL A 88 8.85 -6.48 -2.68
C VAL A 88 10.35 -6.56 -2.89
N ILE A 89 11.03 -5.46 -2.63
CA ILE A 89 12.47 -5.30 -2.86
C ILE A 89 13.19 -5.15 -1.52
N PRO A 90 14.12 -6.05 -1.16
CA PRO A 90 14.87 -5.89 0.08
C PRO A 90 15.78 -4.68 0.02
N LEU A 91 15.85 -3.95 1.12
CA LEU A 91 16.74 -2.80 1.31
C LEU A 91 17.73 -3.10 2.42
N ASP A 92 18.75 -2.24 2.54
CA ASP A 92 19.71 -2.34 3.62
C ASP A 92 19.04 -2.16 4.98
N GLY A 93 19.63 -2.76 6.02
CA GLY A 93 19.13 -2.64 7.38
C GLY A 93 17.88 -3.46 7.68
N GLY A 94 17.59 -4.48 6.88
CA GLY A 94 16.43 -5.35 7.09
C GLY A 94 15.09 -4.74 6.68
N LEU A 95 15.11 -3.58 6.02
CA LEU A 95 13.91 -2.94 5.48
C LEU A 95 13.52 -3.57 4.15
N ALA A 96 12.26 -3.38 3.75
CA ALA A 96 11.78 -3.78 2.44
C ALA A 96 11.01 -2.63 1.80
N LEU A 97 11.22 -2.45 0.50
CA LEU A 97 10.45 -1.53 -0.31
C LEU A 97 9.27 -2.28 -0.89
N GLU A 98 8.06 -1.77 -0.68
CA GLU A 98 6.87 -2.24 -1.36
C GLU A 98 6.57 -1.27 -2.50
N LEU A 99 6.79 -1.70 -3.72
CA LEU A 99 6.57 -0.89 -4.92
C LEU A 99 5.23 -1.29 -5.53
N ASP A 100 4.25 -0.41 -5.44
CA ASP A 100 2.90 -0.62 -5.97
C ASP A 100 2.76 0.06 -7.32
N ILE A 101 2.52 -0.74 -8.36
CA ILE A 101 2.22 -0.26 -9.70
C ILE A 101 0.73 -0.44 -9.91
N PHE A 102 0.00 0.67 -9.95
CA PHE A 102 -1.45 0.67 -10.06
C PHE A 102 -1.90 0.35 -11.48
N GLU A 103 -3.03 -0.35 -11.56
CA GLU A 103 -3.63 -0.79 -12.81
C GLU A 103 -4.94 -0.05 -13.09
N ASP A 104 -5.48 -0.24 -14.28
CA ASP A 104 -6.77 0.31 -14.72
C ASP A 104 -6.81 1.85 -14.63
N SER A 105 -7.86 2.39 -14.02
CA SER A 105 -8.10 3.85 -14.00
C SER A 105 -7.09 4.64 -13.18
N LEU A 106 -6.32 3.99 -12.29
CA LEU A 106 -5.28 4.67 -11.52
C LEU A 106 -3.90 4.63 -12.20
N ALA A 107 -3.74 3.82 -13.24
CA ALA A 107 -2.49 3.82 -14.01
C ALA A 107 -2.28 5.20 -14.64
N PRO A 108 -1.07 5.73 -14.71
CA PRO A 108 0.22 5.09 -14.46
C PRO A 108 0.80 5.36 -13.06
N LEU A 109 -0.03 5.54 -12.04
CA LEU A 109 0.41 5.83 -10.68
C LEU A 109 1.32 4.72 -10.14
N VAL A 110 2.41 5.12 -9.49
CA VAL A 110 3.35 4.24 -8.79
C VAL A 110 3.60 4.83 -7.41
N ILE A 111 3.43 4.01 -6.38
CA ILE A 111 3.71 4.41 -5.00
C ILE A 111 4.71 3.42 -4.40
N ALA A 112 5.74 3.94 -3.73
CA ALA A 112 6.69 3.14 -2.97
C ALA A 112 6.43 3.35 -1.48
N GLU A 113 6.37 2.25 -0.74
CA GLU A 113 6.17 2.30 0.71
C GLU A 113 7.28 1.56 1.43
N ILE A 114 7.72 2.09 2.56
CA ILE A 114 8.69 1.44 3.44
C ILE A 114 8.12 1.46 4.85
N GLU A 115 7.99 0.28 5.45
CA GLU A 115 7.55 0.15 6.84
C GLU A 115 8.77 0.12 7.76
N PHE A 116 8.69 0.81 8.88
CA PHE A 116 9.77 0.94 9.86
C PHE A 116 9.36 0.32 11.20
N PRO A 117 10.34 -0.18 11.98
CA PRO A 117 10.05 -0.76 13.29
C PRO A 117 9.62 0.27 14.33
N ASP A 118 9.99 1.54 14.17
CA ASP A 118 9.68 2.62 15.10
C ASP A 118 9.69 3.98 14.39
N GLU A 119 9.17 5.00 15.07
CA GLU A 119 9.13 6.36 14.52
C GLU A 119 10.50 6.97 14.34
N GLU A 120 11.43 6.66 15.24
CA GLU A 120 12.79 7.19 15.16
C GLU A 120 13.48 6.75 13.89
N SER A 121 13.41 5.46 13.56
CA SER A 121 13.96 4.92 12.31
C SER A 121 13.29 5.55 11.08
N ALA A 122 11.98 5.72 11.12
CA ALA A 122 11.23 6.32 10.02
C ALA A 122 11.68 7.78 9.78
N ASN A 123 11.83 8.56 10.86
CA ASN A 123 12.23 9.96 10.75
C ASN A 123 13.70 10.11 10.37
N ALA A 124 14.54 9.17 10.77
CA ALA A 124 15.98 9.20 10.48
C ALA A 124 16.33 8.71 9.08
N PHE A 125 15.42 8.01 8.41
CA PHE A 125 15.67 7.44 7.09
C PHE A 125 15.96 8.53 6.05
N MET A 126 17.11 8.45 5.41
CA MET A 126 17.51 9.36 4.34
C MET A 126 17.19 8.70 3.00
N ALA A 127 16.11 9.13 2.38
CA ALA A 127 15.64 8.54 1.13
C ALA A 127 16.59 8.83 -0.02
N PRO A 128 17.01 7.81 -0.78
CA PRO A 128 17.77 8.06 -2.00
C PRO A 128 16.91 8.82 -3.03
N ALA A 129 17.57 9.57 -3.90
CA ALA A 129 16.88 10.43 -4.87
C ALA A 129 15.91 9.67 -5.79
N TRP A 130 16.21 8.41 -6.10
CA TRP A 130 15.36 7.62 -6.99
C TRP A 130 13.98 7.27 -6.41
N LEU A 131 13.78 7.43 -5.08
CA LEU A 131 12.45 7.27 -4.48
C LEU A 131 11.48 8.41 -4.84
N GLY A 132 12.02 9.54 -5.30
CA GLY A 132 11.19 10.67 -5.72
C GLY A 132 10.62 11.45 -4.55
N GLU A 133 9.47 12.08 -4.80
CA GLU A 133 8.82 12.94 -3.82
C GLU A 133 8.31 12.13 -2.63
N ASP A 134 8.59 12.62 -1.42
CA ASP A 134 8.04 12.08 -0.17
C ASP A 134 6.61 12.59 0.02
N VAL A 135 5.65 11.70 -0.03
CA VAL A 135 4.22 12.01 0.14
C VAL A 135 3.64 11.40 1.41
N THR A 136 4.50 11.04 2.36
CA THR A 136 4.09 10.39 3.62
C THR A 136 2.98 11.15 4.33
N MET A 137 3.08 12.48 4.37
CA MET A 137 2.12 13.33 5.09
C MET A 137 0.98 13.83 4.20
N SER A 138 0.88 13.34 2.96
CA SER A 138 -0.21 13.69 2.06
C SER A 138 -1.33 12.66 2.13
N PRO A 139 -2.53 13.02 2.58
CA PRO A 139 -3.65 12.08 2.59
C PRO A 139 -4.15 11.73 1.18
N LEU A 140 -3.74 12.48 0.15
CA LEU A 140 -4.16 12.25 -1.23
C LEU A 140 -3.69 10.89 -1.77
N TYR A 141 -2.57 10.38 -1.25
CA TYR A 141 -1.97 9.12 -1.72
C TYR A 141 -2.30 7.92 -0.84
N HIS A 142 -3.20 8.07 0.13
CA HIS A 142 -3.76 6.91 0.82
C HIS A 142 -4.67 6.14 -0.15
N ASN A 143 -4.56 4.82 -0.14
CA ASN A 143 -5.41 4.00 -1.02
C ASN A 143 -6.90 4.25 -0.74
N SER A 144 -7.27 4.54 0.52
CA SER A 144 -8.65 4.92 0.86
C SER A 144 -9.12 6.18 0.15
N THR A 145 -8.23 7.15 -0.05
CA THR A 145 -8.54 8.37 -0.82
C THR A 145 -8.60 8.04 -2.32
N LEU A 146 -7.66 7.25 -2.82
CA LEU A 146 -7.60 6.83 -4.22
C LEU A 146 -8.85 6.05 -4.63
N SER A 147 -9.47 5.32 -3.72
CA SER A 147 -10.69 4.55 -4.00
C SER A 147 -11.89 5.44 -4.34
N LYS A 148 -11.82 6.73 -4.03
CA LYS A 148 -12.92 7.68 -4.23
C LYS A 148 -12.78 8.56 -5.47
N ILE A 149 -11.69 8.41 -6.20
CA ILE A 149 -11.43 9.22 -7.40
C ILE A 149 -12.24 8.72 -8.60
#